data_8e442f3292576716184e9e334c23513d
#
_entry.id   8e442f3292576716184e9e334c23513d
#
_cell.length_a   1.000
_cell.length_b   1.000
_cell.length_c   1.000
_cell.angle_alpha   90.00
_cell.angle_beta   90.00
_cell.angle_gamma   90.00
#
_symmetry.space_group_name_H-M   'P 1'
#
loop_
_entity.id
_entity.type
_entity.pdbx_description
1 polymer ?
#
loop_
_entity_poly.entity_id
_entity_poly.type
_entity_poly.pdbx_seq_one_letter_code
_entity_poly.pdbx_strand_id
1 'polypeptide(L)'
;MSLAELGTVPGKVETIEQVGHYIDDPLAAFSHLCAERPNALLLESAEIESKDNLQSLLMVDAALRMECHGNRVMVSALSHNGASVLPLFSQHLPQGLTCIENDDATLTLLCESADASLDEDSRLKAASVMDTLRVVINGITPIRQHPHALFLGGVFAYDMLAGFENLPAVDEGENDCPDFVFYLAETLITVDHQTRETHLIGSVFSGEDVARQYFAVSQRLESLHQQLHTMPATPSFINKNANAPDACAVSVDKTDAEFCHDVHALKQHILAGDIFQVVPSRTFSLPCPSPLLAYAQLKVQNPSPYMFYMQDEAFSIFGASPESALKYDSETNQVEIYPIAGTRPRGKRGDGSINHDLDSRIELNLREDEKEKAEHIML
;
A
#
# COMPACT_ATOMS: atom_id res chain seq x y z
N MET A 1 -3.62 20.38 25.55
CA MET A 1 -4.99 19.81 25.43
C MET A 1 -5.12 18.63 26.37
N SER A 2 -6.22 18.49 27.07
CA SER A 2 -6.41 17.41 28.06
C SER A 2 -7.18 16.24 27.44
N LEU A 3 -7.11 15.04 28.03
CA LEU A 3 -7.99 13.90 27.66
C LEU A 3 -9.49 14.27 27.67
N ALA A 4 -9.87 15.26 28.48
CA ALA A 4 -11.24 15.75 28.50
C ALA A 4 -11.66 16.45 27.18
N GLU A 5 -10.75 17.14 26.53
CA GLU A 5 -11.01 17.78 25.23
C GLU A 5 -11.10 16.75 24.10
N LEU A 6 -10.31 15.66 24.18
CA LEU A 6 -10.41 14.55 23.24
C LEU A 6 -11.77 13.84 23.33
N GLY A 7 -12.41 13.84 24.54
CA GLY A 7 -13.74 13.28 24.73
C GLY A 7 -14.91 14.15 24.23
N THR A 8 -14.67 15.44 23.96
CA THR A 8 -15.74 16.40 23.65
C THR A 8 -15.67 17.01 22.26
N VAL A 9 -14.48 17.01 21.64
CA VAL A 9 -14.25 17.62 20.32
C VAL A 9 -14.06 16.50 19.29
N PRO A 10 -15.01 16.27 18.37
CA PRO A 10 -14.86 15.26 17.34
C PRO A 10 -13.70 15.58 16.38
N GLY A 11 -13.23 14.58 15.67
CA GLY A 11 -12.20 14.75 14.66
C GLY A 11 -10.81 15.09 15.24
N LYS A 12 -10.48 14.58 16.41
CA LYS A 12 -9.13 14.68 17.00
C LYS A 12 -8.51 13.31 17.18
N VAL A 13 -7.17 13.26 17.11
CA VAL A 13 -6.40 12.08 17.45
C VAL A 13 -5.28 12.43 18.43
N GLU A 14 -5.13 11.63 19.46
CA GLU A 14 -3.98 11.64 20.38
C GLU A 14 -3.07 10.47 20.04
N THR A 15 -1.77 10.73 19.99
CA THR A 15 -0.75 9.73 19.69
C THR A 15 -0.05 9.30 20.98
N ILE A 16 0.01 7.99 21.21
CA ILE A 16 0.79 7.36 22.26
C ILE A 16 2.01 6.76 21.59
N GLU A 17 3.20 7.11 22.06
CA GLU A 17 4.45 6.59 21.53
C GLU A 17 5.25 5.89 22.61
N GLN A 18 5.85 4.76 22.26
CA GLN A 18 6.76 3.99 23.11
C GLN A 18 7.97 3.56 22.30
N VAL A 19 9.17 3.83 22.82
CA VAL A 19 10.41 3.37 22.20
C VAL A 19 10.64 1.90 22.51
N GLY A 20 10.88 1.11 21.45
CA GLY A 20 11.20 -0.31 21.54
C GLY A 20 12.67 -0.62 21.32
N HIS A 21 13.07 -1.88 21.47
CA HIS A 21 14.37 -2.32 21.00
C HIS A 21 14.38 -2.39 19.47
N TYR A 22 15.54 -2.18 18.87
CA TYR A 22 15.70 -2.22 17.43
C TYR A 22 15.30 -3.59 16.84
N ILE A 23 14.46 -3.58 15.81
CA ILE A 23 14.01 -4.73 15.04
C ILE A 23 14.90 -4.85 13.79
N ASP A 24 15.78 -5.84 13.78
CA ASP A 24 16.67 -6.09 12.65
C ASP A 24 15.96 -6.75 11.46
N ASP A 25 14.96 -7.59 11.73
CA ASP A 25 14.14 -8.27 10.72
C ASP A 25 12.64 -7.92 10.89
N PRO A 26 12.15 -6.89 10.16
CA PRO A 26 10.74 -6.49 10.20
C PRO A 26 9.77 -7.59 9.75
N LEU A 27 10.17 -8.44 8.80
CA LEU A 27 9.35 -9.56 8.34
C LEU A 27 9.17 -10.62 9.44
N ALA A 28 10.24 -10.91 10.21
CA ALA A 28 10.13 -11.80 11.36
C ALA A 28 9.19 -11.23 12.42
N ALA A 29 9.29 -9.93 12.70
CA ALA A 29 8.40 -9.23 13.62
C ALA A 29 6.95 -9.26 13.14
N PHE A 30 6.71 -8.97 11.87
CA PHE A 30 5.38 -9.05 11.25
C PHE A 30 4.81 -10.48 11.35
N SER A 31 5.59 -11.47 11.01
CA SER A 31 5.19 -12.87 11.15
C SER A 31 4.80 -13.23 12.59
N HIS A 32 5.56 -12.75 13.57
CA HIS A 32 5.29 -13.03 14.98
C HIS A 32 4.02 -12.35 15.50
N LEU A 33 3.78 -11.10 15.08
CA LEU A 33 2.69 -10.28 15.57
C LEU A 33 1.38 -10.46 14.77
N CYS A 34 1.48 -10.71 13.46
CA CYS A 34 0.36 -10.56 12.52
C CYS A 34 0.06 -11.82 11.68
N ALA A 35 0.87 -12.91 11.73
CA ALA A 35 0.75 -14.05 10.79
C ALA A 35 -0.65 -14.66 10.65
N GLU A 36 -1.47 -14.56 11.68
CA GLU A 36 -2.84 -15.12 11.71
C GLU A 36 -3.92 -14.03 11.83
N ARG A 37 -3.53 -12.75 11.64
CA ARG A 37 -4.45 -11.61 11.79
C ARG A 37 -4.71 -10.98 10.43
N PRO A 38 -5.99 -10.81 10.04
CA PRO A 38 -6.32 -9.99 8.88
C PRO A 38 -6.07 -8.50 9.18
N ASN A 39 -6.17 -7.70 8.14
CA ASN A 39 -6.11 -6.23 8.21
C ASN A 39 -4.76 -5.71 8.73
N ALA A 40 -3.67 -6.34 8.29
CA ALA A 40 -2.30 -5.99 8.65
C ALA A 40 -1.47 -5.67 7.40
N LEU A 41 -0.48 -4.77 7.55
CA LEU A 41 0.35 -4.28 6.46
C LEU A 41 1.81 -4.20 6.90
N LEU A 42 2.72 -4.68 6.05
CA LEU A 42 4.16 -4.50 6.15
C LEU A 42 4.65 -3.72 4.93
N LEU A 43 5.31 -2.60 5.16
CA LEU A 43 6.08 -1.85 4.17
C LEU A 43 7.53 -1.87 4.58
N GLU A 44 8.43 -2.27 3.70
CA GLU A 44 9.85 -2.32 4.01
C GLU A 44 10.73 -1.98 2.81
N SER A 45 11.94 -1.50 3.08
CA SER A 45 12.97 -1.30 2.08
C SER A 45 14.00 -2.42 2.23
N ALA A 46 14.17 -3.25 1.20
CA ALA A 46 15.11 -4.36 1.22
C ALA A 46 16.45 -4.05 0.55
N GLU A 47 16.53 -3.00 -0.26
CA GLU A 47 17.75 -2.55 -0.91
C GLU A 47 18.37 -1.39 -0.12
N ILE A 48 19.46 -1.69 0.59
CA ILE A 48 20.07 -0.81 1.58
C ILE A 48 21.10 0.16 0.98
N GLU A 49 21.71 -0.18 -0.18
CA GLU A 49 22.89 0.56 -0.66
C GLU A 49 22.60 1.89 -1.37
N SER A 50 21.35 2.21 -1.68
CA SER A 50 21.03 3.32 -2.58
C SER A 50 20.14 4.44 -2.02
N LYS A 51 19.69 4.39 -0.74
CA LYS A 51 18.72 5.37 -0.20
C LYS A 51 19.06 5.89 1.19
N ASP A 52 18.78 7.18 1.37
CA ASP A 52 19.03 7.92 2.62
C ASP A 52 17.98 7.72 3.72
N ASN A 53 16.84 7.08 3.45
CA ASN A 53 15.76 6.88 4.41
C ASN A 53 15.28 5.42 4.39
N LEU A 54 15.99 4.57 5.12
CA LEU A 54 15.68 3.15 5.26
C LEU A 54 14.73 2.95 6.43
N GLN A 55 13.44 2.95 6.15
CA GLN A 55 12.41 2.71 7.15
C GLN A 55 11.56 1.51 6.80
N SER A 56 11.15 0.77 7.83
CA SER A 56 10.11 -0.23 7.73
C SER A 56 8.94 0.17 8.60
N LEU A 57 7.74 -0.20 8.17
CA LEU A 57 6.50 0.15 8.83
C LEU A 57 5.61 -1.10 8.90
N LEU A 58 5.15 -1.43 10.10
CA LEU A 58 4.22 -2.51 10.36
C LEU A 58 2.94 -1.91 10.93
N MET A 59 1.84 -2.00 10.20
CA MET A 59 0.51 -1.77 10.76
C MET A 59 0.01 -3.09 11.34
N VAL A 60 -0.13 -3.13 12.67
CA VAL A 60 -0.45 -4.36 13.40
C VAL A 60 -1.95 -4.47 13.66
N ASP A 61 -2.59 -3.36 14.03
CA ASP A 61 -4.01 -3.29 14.22
C ASP A 61 -4.58 -2.09 13.45
N ALA A 62 -5.68 -2.29 12.74
CA ALA A 62 -6.41 -1.26 12.03
C ALA A 62 -7.66 -0.84 12.82
N ALA A 63 -7.94 0.47 12.84
CA ALA A 63 -9.15 1.04 13.43
C ALA A 63 -10.33 0.95 12.46
N LEU A 64 -10.08 1.27 11.17
CA LEU A 64 -11.08 1.20 10.10
C LEU A 64 -10.53 0.42 8.92
N ARG A 65 -11.43 -0.24 8.20
CA ARG A 65 -11.23 -0.78 6.85
C ARG A 65 -12.19 -0.07 5.89
N MET A 66 -11.66 0.43 4.80
CA MET A 66 -12.41 1.09 3.73
C MET A 66 -12.21 0.32 2.44
N GLU A 67 -13.29 -0.18 1.86
CA GLU A 67 -13.29 -1.01 0.66
C GLU A 67 -14.17 -0.39 -0.41
N CYS A 68 -13.66 -0.32 -1.64
CA CYS A 68 -14.38 0.27 -2.78
C CYS A 68 -14.68 -0.77 -3.85
N HIS A 69 -15.91 -0.79 -4.32
CA HIS A 69 -16.35 -1.50 -5.51
C HIS A 69 -17.17 -0.56 -6.40
N GLY A 70 -16.62 -0.18 -7.53
CA GLY A 70 -17.24 0.79 -8.44
C GLY A 70 -17.46 2.14 -7.76
N ASN A 71 -18.72 2.50 -7.57
CA ASN A 71 -19.11 3.76 -6.94
C ASN A 71 -19.54 3.61 -5.46
N ARG A 72 -19.32 2.44 -4.87
CA ARG A 72 -19.68 2.16 -3.47
C ARG A 72 -18.43 1.99 -2.63
N VAL A 73 -18.43 2.63 -1.47
CA VAL A 73 -17.39 2.46 -0.47
C VAL A 73 -18.01 2.00 0.84
N MET A 74 -17.57 0.84 1.31
CA MET A 74 -17.91 0.32 2.62
C MET A 74 -16.83 0.72 3.62
N VAL A 75 -17.23 1.32 4.73
CA VAL A 75 -16.35 1.71 5.84
C VAL A 75 -16.74 0.90 7.06
N SER A 76 -15.84 0.04 7.52
CA SER A 76 -16.06 -0.85 8.66
C SER A 76 -15.16 -0.47 9.83
N ALA A 77 -15.73 -0.29 11.01
CA ALA A 77 -14.96 -0.13 12.23
C ALA A 77 -14.47 -1.50 12.71
N LEU A 78 -13.15 -1.63 12.85
CA LEU A 78 -12.51 -2.86 13.30
C LEU A 78 -12.25 -2.87 14.82
N SER A 79 -12.46 -1.72 15.47
CA SER A 79 -12.32 -1.55 16.92
C SER A 79 -13.32 -0.52 17.44
N HIS A 80 -13.55 -0.50 18.76
CA HIS A 80 -14.34 0.55 19.39
C HIS A 80 -13.73 1.94 19.21
N ASN A 81 -12.41 2.04 19.17
CA ASN A 81 -11.71 3.28 18.89
C ASN A 81 -11.95 3.72 17.43
N GLY A 82 -11.97 2.79 16.49
CA GLY A 82 -12.34 3.03 15.09
C GLY A 82 -13.80 3.46 14.92
N ALA A 83 -14.73 2.87 15.69
CA ALA A 83 -16.14 3.25 15.63
C ALA A 83 -16.36 4.74 15.97
N SER A 84 -15.48 5.33 16.80
CA SER A 84 -15.52 6.78 17.12
C SER A 84 -15.25 7.68 15.91
N VAL A 85 -14.70 7.15 14.83
CA VAL A 85 -14.42 7.89 13.58
C VAL A 85 -15.62 7.90 12.63
N LEU A 86 -16.49 6.90 12.67
CA LEU A 86 -17.63 6.77 11.74
C LEU A 86 -18.53 8.02 11.69
N PRO A 87 -18.83 8.73 12.80
CA PRO A 87 -19.64 9.94 12.73
C PRO A 87 -19.05 11.07 11.87
N LEU A 88 -17.75 11.09 11.63
CA LEU A 88 -17.11 12.09 10.77
C LEU A 88 -17.60 12.00 9.32
N PHE A 89 -17.90 10.80 8.85
CA PHE A 89 -18.43 10.60 7.50
C PHE A 89 -19.81 11.26 7.34
N SER A 90 -20.66 11.21 8.36
CA SER A 90 -21.97 11.88 8.32
C SER A 90 -21.84 13.40 8.40
N GLN A 91 -20.80 13.93 9.04
CA GLN A 91 -20.59 15.36 9.26
C GLN A 91 -19.84 16.06 8.12
N HIS A 92 -18.99 15.33 7.39
CA HIS A 92 -18.03 15.89 6.44
C HIS A 92 -18.13 15.28 5.03
N LEU A 93 -19.25 14.62 4.70
CA LEU A 93 -19.45 14.13 3.33
C LEU A 93 -19.52 15.30 2.36
N PRO A 94 -18.69 15.31 1.31
CA PRO A 94 -18.83 16.28 0.22
C PRO A 94 -20.12 16.05 -0.55
N GLN A 95 -20.57 17.09 -1.25
CA GLN A 95 -21.69 16.98 -2.18
C GLN A 95 -21.35 15.93 -3.25
N GLY A 96 -22.28 15.00 -3.51
CA GLY A 96 -22.07 13.89 -4.45
C GLY A 96 -21.75 12.56 -3.78
N LEU A 97 -21.51 12.54 -2.45
CA LEU A 97 -21.48 11.30 -1.67
C LEU A 97 -22.71 11.24 -0.76
N THR A 98 -23.34 10.07 -0.70
CA THR A 98 -24.52 9.81 0.12
C THR A 98 -24.30 8.56 0.96
N CYS A 99 -24.61 8.63 2.25
CA CYS A 99 -24.63 7.45 3.11
C CYS A 99 -25.97 6.72 2.88
N ILE A 100 -25.89 5.49 2.38
CA ILE A 100 -27.07 4.66 2.05
C ILE A 100 -27.37 3.60 3.11
N GLU A 101 -26.36 3.19 3.87
CA GLU A 101 -26.50 2.25 4.98
C GLU A 101 -25.61 2.72 6.12
N ASN A 102 -26.09 2.62 7.34
CA ASN A 102 -25.37 3.02 8.53
C ASN A 102 -25.85 2.20 9.73
N ASP A 103 -24.95 1.44 10.32
CA ASP A 103 -25.13 0.77 11.60
C ASP A 103 -23.99 1.15 12.57
N ASP A 104 -23.96 0.53 13.76
CA ASP A 104 -22.99 0.87 14.81
C ASP A 104 -21.52 0.60 14.44
N ALA A 105 -21.27 -0.22 13.44
CA ALA A 105 -19.92 -0.67 13.07
C ALA A 105 -19.58 -0.45 11.59
N THR A 106 -20.58 -0.23 10.74
CA THR A 106 -20.40 -0.19 9.29
C THR A 106 -21.24 0.91 8.66
N LEU A 107 -20.71 1.59 7.68
CA LEU A 107 -21.48 2.48 6.82
C LEU A 107 -21.12 2.24 5.35
N THR A 108 -22.10 2.39 4.47
CA THR A 108 -21.94 2.30 3.03
C THR A 108 -22.21 3.67 2.41
N LEU A 109 -21.20 4.15 1.67
CA LEU A 109 -21.26 5.40 0.93
C LEU A 109 -21.47 5.11 -0.55
N LEU A 110 -22.36 5.86 -1.18
CA LEU A 110 -22.57 5.87 -2.61
C LEU A 110 -22.04 7.17 -3.19
N CYS A 111 -21.16 7.08 -4.17
CA CYS A 111 -20.68 8.21 -4.94
C CYS A 111 -21.52 8.39 -6.20
N GLU A 112 -22.03 9.58 -6.44
CA GLU A 112 -22.70 9.91 -7.69
C GLU A 112 -21.64 10.05 -8.80
N SER A 113 -21.91 9.51 -9.97
CA SER A 113 -21.03 9.67 -11.13
C SER A 113 -20.95 11.13 -11.53
N ALA A 114 -19.76 11.62 -11.86
CA ALA A 114 -19.60 12.96 -12.39
C ALA A 114 -20.42 13.15 -13.67
N ASP A 115 -20.96 14.36 -13.86
CA ASP A 115 -21.71 14.68 -15.08
C ASP A 115 -20.80 14.57 -16.31
N ALA A 116 -21.16 13.71 -17.25
CA ALA A 116 -20.42 13.47 -18.49
C ALA A 116 -20.30 14.72 -19.39
N SER A 117 -21.09 15.77 -19.14
CA SER A 117 -21.03 17.05 -19.87
C SER A 117 -19.94 17.99 -19.36
N LEU A 118 -19.32 17.69 -18.21
CA LEU A 118 -18.26 18.51 -17.64
C LEU A 118 -16.98 18.41 -18.50
N ASP A 119 -16.23 19.51 -18.54
CA ASP A 119 -14.86 19.47 -19.05
C ASP A 119 -13.95 18.60 -18.16
N GLU A 120 -12.82 18.19 -18.68
CA GLU A 120 -11.89 17.29 -18.00
C GLU A 120 -11.46 17.81 -16.63
N ASP A 121 -11.08 19.06 -16.54
CA ASP A 121 -10.64 19.72 -15.30
C ASP A 121 -11.75 19.72 -14.23
N SER A 122 -12.99 19.98 -14.63
CA SER A 122 -14.15 20.00 -13.75
C SER A 122 -14.53 18.58 -13.31
N ARG A 123 -14.41 17.61 -14.22
CA ARG A 123 -14.66 16.19 -13.94
C ARG A 123 -13.66 15.62 -12.93
N LEU A 124 -12.36 15.92 -13.08
CA LEU A 124 -11.32 15.48 -12.16
C LEU A 124 -11.43 16.10 -10.76
N LYS A 125 -12.10 17.27 -10.65
CA LYS A 125 -12.38 17.94 -9.38
C LYS A 125 -13.74 17.59 -8.78
N ALA A 126 -14.57 16.87 -9.51
CA ALA A 126 -15.85 16.38 -9.01
C ALA A 126 -15.66 15.40 -7.85
N ALA A 127 -16.70 15.24 -7.04
CA ALA A 127 -16.68 14.25 -5.96
C ALA A 127 -16.43 12.84 -6.52
N SER A 128 -15.63 12.09 -5.81
CA SER A 128 -15.23 10.73 -6.19
C SER A 128 -15.16 9.82 -4.97
N VAL A 129 -15.04 8.53 -5.19
CA VAL A 129 -14.83 7.55 -4.11
C VAL A 129 -13.59 7.83 -3.26
N MET A 130 -12.60 8.57 -3.81
CA MET A 130 -11.41 9.04 -3.09
C MET A 130 -11.74 10.02 -1.97
N ASP A 131 -12.88 10.71 -2.05
CA ASP A 131 -13.29 11.64 -0.99
C ASP A 131 -13.63 10.93 0.32
N THR A 132 -13.90 9.63 0.26
CA THR A 132 -14.01 8.81 1.47
C THR A 132 -12.71 8.80 2.26
N LEU A 133 -11.57 8.64 1.59
CA LEU A 133 -10.24 8.72 2.22
C LEU A 133 -9.94 10.14 2.69
N ARG A 134 -10.34 11.15 1.91
CA ARG A 134 -10.14 12.57 2.26
C ARG A 134 -10.96 12.99 3.49
N VAL A 135 -12.13 12.40 3.73
CA VAL A 135 -12.90 12.63 4.97
C VAL A 135 -12.04 12.29 6.19
N VAL A 136 -11.34 11.17 6.17
CA VAL A 136 -10.46 10.77 7.28
C VAL A 136 -9.26 11.72 7.38
N ILE A 137 -8.57 11.98 6.28
CA ILE A 137 -7.34 12.79 6.25
C ILE A 137 -7.62 14.24 6.68
N ASN A 138 -8.71 14.82 6.21
CA ASN A 138 -9.06 16.22 6.47
C ASN A 138 -9.93 16.39 7.73
N GLY A 139 -10.68 15.36 8.10
CA GLY A 139 -11.59 15.38 9.25
C GLY A 139 -10.91 15.11 10.59
N ILE A 140 -9.68 14.55 10.58
CA ILE A 140 -8.96 14.21 11.81
C ILE A 140 -7.72 15.09 11.94
N THR A 141 -7.60 15.78 13.08
CA THR A 141 -6.47 16.65 13.38
C THR A 141 -5.69 16.12 14.58
N PRO A 142 -4.37 15.95 14.49
CA PRO A 142 -3.55 15.56 15.63
C PRO A 142 -3.56 16.61 16.74
N ILE A 143 -3.67 16.17 18.00
CA ILE A 143 -3.51 17.05 19.17
C ILE A 143 -2.07 17.44 19.35
N ARG A 144 -1.16 16.48 19.16
CA ARG A 144 0.29 16.70 19.11
C ARG A 144 0.78 16.38 17.71
N GLN A 145 1.69 17.22 17.23
CA GLN A 145 2.34 16.97 15.95
C GLN A 145 3.19 15.70 16.06
N HIS A 146 2.87 14.73 15.23
CA HIS A 146 3.62 13.48 15.12
C HIS A 146 3.51 12.99 13.67
N PRO A 147 4.59 12.58 13.01
CA PRO A 147 4.57 12.22 11.59
C PRO A 147 3.63 11.06 11.27
N HIS A 148 3.38 10.19 12.25
CA HIS A 148 2.49 9.04 12.12
C HIS A 148 1.24 9.13 13.02
N ALA A 149 0.81 10.34 13.41
CA ALA A 149 -0.41 10.51 14.19
C ALA A 149 -1.66 10.00 13.47
N LEU A 150 -1.65 10.08 12.15
CA LEU A 150 -2.65 9.54 11.25
C LEU A 150 -1.95 8.77 10.13
N PHE A 151 -2.19 7.49 10.02
CA PHE A 151 -1.66 6.66 8.96
C PHE A 151 -2.79 5.93 8.24
N LEU A 152 -2.89 6.16 6.94
CA LEU A 152 -3.71 5.40 6.02
C LEU A 152 -2.80 4.58 5.13
N GLY A 153 -2.92 3.26 5.19
CA GLY A 153 -2.18 2.33 4.35
C GLY A 153 -3.12 1.40 3.60
N GLY A 154 -2.81 1.09 2.36
CA GLY A 154 -3.66 0.22 1.56
C GLY A 154 -3.17 0.08 0.13
N VAL A 155 -4.06 -0.38 -0.73
CA VAL A 155 -3.79 -0.62 -2.15
C VAL A 155 -4.91 -0.06 -3.01
N PHE A 156 -4.55 0.43 -4.19
CA PHE A 156 -5.44 0.74 -5.30
C PHE A 156 -5.28 -0.31 -6.39
N ALA A 157 -6.39 -0.81 -6.91
CA ALA A 157 -6.36 -1.61 -8.13
C ALA A 157 -6.04 -0.73 -9.35
N TYR A 158 -5.43 -1.32 -10.38
CA TYR A 158 -5.18 -0.62 -11.64
C TYR A 158 -6.50 -0.14 -12.28
N ASP A 159 -7.55 -0.96 -12.20
CA ASP A 159 -8.86 -0.70 -12.80
C ASP A 159 -9.64 0.44 -12.13
N MET A 160 -9.18 0.95 -10.99
CA MET A 160 -9.74 2.15 -10.37
C MET A 160 -9.79 3.36 -11.32
N LEU A 161 -8.97 3.37 -12.35
CA LEU A 161 -9.00 4.38 -13.41
C LEU A 161 -10.39 4.50 -14.05
N ALA A 162 -11.16 3.42 -14.15
CA ALA A 162 -12.53 3.40 -14.65
C ALA A 162 -13.51 4.27 -13.83
N GLY A 163 -13.16 4.61 -12.58
CA GLY A 163 -13.92 5.56 -11.76
C GLY A 163 -13.76 7.02 -12.18
N PHE A 164 -12.74 7.34 -13.00
CA PHE A 164 -12.42 8.69 -13.45
C PHE A 164 -12.54 8.84 -14.97
N GLU A 165 -12.29 7.77 -15.71
CA GLU A 165 -12.32 7.74 -17.17
C GLU A 165 -13.45 6.86 -17.68
N ASN A 166 -14.05 7.26 -18.81
CA ASN A 166 -15.07 6.45 -19.48
C ASN A 166 -14.40 5.38 -20.31
N LEU A 167 -14.12 4.25 -19.70
CA LEU A 167 -13.48 3.11 -20.33
C LEU A 167 -14.52 2.07 -20.77
N PRO A 168 -14.22 1.26 -21.81
CA PRO A 168 -15.04 0.11 -22.16
C PRO A 168 -15.15 -0.85 -20.96
N ALA A 169 -16.31 -1.50 -20.83
CA ALA A 169 -16.49 -2.56 -19.85
C ALA A 169 -15.46 -3.69 -20.09
N VAL A 170 -14.85 -4.14 -19.03
CA VAL A 170 -13.91 -5.27 -19.04
C VAL A 170 -14.66 -6.50 -18.56
N ASP A 171 -14.38 -7.66 -19.17
CA ASP A 171 -14.91 -8.92 -18.68
C ASP A 171 -14.38 -9.21 -17.26
N GLU A 172 -15.27 -9.71 -16.40
CA GLU A 172 -14.89 -10.14 -15.05
C GLU A 172 -13.86 -11.26 -15.16
N GLY A 173 -12.69 -11.06 -14.56
CA GLY A 173 -11.61 -12.03 -14.50
C GLY A 173 -11.73 -12.97 -13.30
N GLU A 174 -10.81 -13.91 -13.18
CA GLU A 174 -10.69 -14.77 -11.98
C GLU A 174 -10.27 -14.00 -10.73
N ASN A 175 -9.76 -12.78 -10.90
CA ASN A 175 -9.27 -11.91 -9.82
C ASN A 175 -10.32 -10.85 -9.50
N ASP A 176 -11.10 -11.09 -8.46
CA ASP A 176 -12.16 -10.21 -7.96
C ASP A 176 -11.65 -9.34 -6.80
N CYS A 177 -10.67 -8.49 -7.10
CA CYS A 177 -10.15 -7.54 -6.11
C CYS A 177 -10.99 -6.27 -6.08
N PRO A 178 -11.18 -5.66 -4.89
CA PRO A 178 -11.76 -4.32 -4.77
C PRO A 178 -10.95 -3.26 -5.55
N ASP A 179 -11.61 -2.18 -5.97
CA ASP A 179 -10.93 -1.03 -6.61
C ASP A 179 -9.92 -0.36 -5.67
N PHE A 180 -10.24 -0.36 -4.38
CA PHE A 180 -9.26 -0.11 -3.33
C PHE A 180 -9.63 -0.76 -2.00
N VAL A 181 -8.61 -1.03 -1.19
CA VAL A 181 -8.75 -1.32 0.25
C VAL A 181 -7.74 -0.47 1.01
N PHE A 182 -8.23 0.32 1.95
CA PHE A 182 -7.40 1.13 2.84
C PHE A 182 -7.76 0.91 4.30
N TYR A 183 -6.75 0.96 5.14
CA TYR A 183 -6.87 0.88 6.58
C TYR A 183 -6.45 2.18 7.24
N LEU A 184 -7.22 2.62 8.25
CA LEU A 184 -6.75 3.60 9.21
C LEU A 184 -6.07 2.84 10.36
N ALA A 185 -4.80 3.12 10.59
CA ALA A 185 -4.05 2.43 11.63
C ALA A 185 -4.53 2.80 13.03
N GLU A 186 -4.58 1.80 13.92
CA GLU A 186 -4.73 1.97 15.37
C GLU A 186 -3.40 1.76 16.08
N THR A 187 -2.66 0.71 15.70
CA THR A 187 -1.29 0.50 16.17
C THR A 187 -0.32 0.32 15.00
N LEU A 188 0.79 1.01 15.08
CA LEU A 188 1.83 1.07 14.08
C LEU A 188 3.19 0.85 14.74
N ILE A 189 4.08 0.15 14.06
CA ILE A 189 5.48 0.03 14.46
C ILE A 189 6.32 0.59 13.33
N THR A 190 7.18 1.56 13.62
CA THR A 190 8.15 2.10 12.68
C THR A 190 9.55 1.69 13.10
N VAL A 191 10.36 1.31 12.12
CA VAL A 191 11.75 0.91 12.32
C VAL A 191 12.62 1.78 11.43
N ASP A 192 13.47 2.56 12.03
CA ASP A 192 14.50 3.32 11.33
C ASP A 192 15.80 2.51 11.36
N HIS A 193 16.25 2.06 10.18
CA HIS A 193 17.43 1.21 10.06
C HIS A 193 18.74 2.01 10.10
N GLN A 194 18.69 3.32 9.91
CA GLN A 194 19.88 4.20 10.01
C GLN A 194 20.19 4.55 11.47
N THR A 195 19.17 5.02 12.19
CA THR A 195 19.31 5.35 13.62
C THR A 195 19.25 4.12 14.52
N ARG A 196 18.77 2.99 13.99
CA ARG A 196 18.51 1.74 14.72
C ARG A 196 17.50 1.95 15.85
N GLU A 197 16.45 2.67 15.56
CA GLU A 197 15.36 2.97 16.49
C GLU A 197 14.08 2.27 16.06
N THR A 198 13.28 1.84 17.02
CA THR A 198 11.95 1.28 16.82
C THR A 198 10.98 2.04 17.69
N HIS A 199 9.88 2.49 17.09
CA HIS A 199 8.82 3.19 17.77
C HIS A 199 7.51 2.41 17.62
N LEU A 200 6.81 2.18 18.73
CA LEU A 200 5.47 1.65 18.77
C LEU A 200 4.52 2.83 18.95
N ILE A 201 3.58 2.97 18.05
CA ILE A 201 2.70 4.14 17.95
C ILE A 201 1.26 3.66 18.05
N GLY A 202 0.48 4.28 18.92
CA GLY A 202 -0.94 4.03 19.06
C GLY A 202 -1.74 5.30 18.85
N SER A 203 -2.80 5.23 18.03
CA SER A 203 -3.69 6.34 17.72
C SER A 203 -5.01 6.18 18.49
N VAL A 204 -5.37 7.18 19.28
CA VAL A 204 -6.63 7.25 20.05
C VAL A 204 -7.49 8.34 19.45
N PHE A 205 -8.62 7.95 18.86
CA PHE A 205 -9.55 8.89 18.23
C PHE A 205 -10.54 9.47 19.25
N SER A 206 -10.95 10.71 19.01
CA SER A 206 -11.91 11.40 19.87
C SER A 206 -13.27 10.71 19.86
N GLY A 207 -13.87 10.59 21.05
CA GLY A 207 -15.19 9.96 21.24
C GLY A 207 -15.59 9.92 22.72
N GLU A 208 -16.81 9.49 22.98
CA GLU A 208 -17.38 9.46 24.34
C GLU A 208 -16.55 8.63 25.33
N ASP A 209 -16.02 7.48 24.90
CA ASP A 209 -15.27 6.53 25.72
C ASP A 209 -13.73 6.71 25.62
N VAL A 210 -13.26 7.88 25.26
CA VAL A 210 -11.84 8.14 24.95
C VAL A 210 -10.87 7.70 26.05
N ALA A 211 -11.24 7.85 27.33
CA ALA A 211 -10.38 7.44 28.44
C ALA A 211 -10.20 5.91 28.47
N ARG A 212 -11.24 5.15 28.16
CA ARG A 212 -11.19 3.69 28.04
C ARG A 212 -10.36 3.28 26.84
N GLN A 213 -10.55 3.96 25.69
CA GLN A 213 -9.78 3.70 24.47
C GLN A 213 -8.29 4.01 24.68
N TYR A 214 -7.98 5.13 25.33
CA TYR A 214 -6.59 5.49 25.67
C TYR A 214 -5.92 4.39 26.50
N PHE A 215 -6.62 3.89 27.51
CA PHE A 215 -6.09 2.79 28.33
C PHE A 215 -5.93 1.49 27.53
N ALA A 216 -6.90 1.14 26.69
CA ALA A 216 -6.85 -0.06 25.86
C ALA A 216 -5.69 -0.02 24.85
N VAL A 217 -5.52 1.09 24.16
CA VAL A 217 -4.40 1.30 23.21
C VAL A 217 -3.05 1.27 23.95
N SER A 218 -2.96 1.93 25.14
CA SER A 218 -1.73 1.87 25.95
C SER A 218 -1.36 0.45 26.37
N GLN A 219 -2.34 -0.34 26.83
CA GLN A 219 -2.13 -1.76 27.16
C GLN A 219 -1.74 -2.57 25.91
N ARG A 220 -2.32 -2.26 24.77
CA ARG A 220 -1.97 -2.93 23.51
C ARG A 220 -0.52 -2.67 23.13
N LEU A 221 -0.04 -1.43 23.21
CA LEU A 221 1.37 -1.10 22.95
C LEU A 221 2.31 -1.84 23.90
N GLU A 222 1.99 -1.88 25.19
CA GLU A 222 2.78 -2.64 26.17
C GLU A 222 2.83 -4.12 25.84
N SER A 223 1.68 -4.72 25.44
CA SER A 223 1.61 -6.10 24.98
C SER A 223 2.47 -6.36 23.74
N LEU A 224 2.44 -5.45 22.75
CA LEU A 224 3.29 -5.54 21.55
C LEU A 224 4.77 -5.43 21.90
N HIS A 225 5.12 -4.51 22.80
CA HIS A 225 6.49 -4.36 23.29
C HIS A 225 7.00 -5.67 23.92
N GLN A 226 6.22 -6.29 24.78
CA GLN A 226 6.56 -7.58 25.42
C GLN A 226 6.67 -8.71 24.39
N GLN A 227 5.76 -8.80 23.42
CA GLN A 227 5.83 -9.79 22.36
C GLN A 227 7.10 -9.66 21.53
N LEU A 228 7.50 -8.43 21.17
CA LEU A 228 8.75 -8.19 20.45
C LEU A 228 9.98 -8.61 21.27
N HIS A 229 9.98 -8.42 22.58
CA HIS A 229 11.07 -8.88 23.45
C HIS A 229 11.18 -10.40 23.52
N THR A 230 10.08 -11.12 23.38
CA THR A 230 10.04 -12.58 23.43
C THR A 230 10.06 -13.23 22.04
N MET A 231 10.26 -12.43 21.00
CA MET A 231 10.29 -12.92 19.63
C MET A 231 11.39 -13.98 19.44
N PRO A 232 11.06 -15.15 18.86
CA PRO A 232 12.05 -16.18 18.58
C PRO A 232 13.06 -15.71 17.52
N ALA A 233 14.31 -16.11 17.66
CA ALA A 233 15.37 -15.78 16.71
C ALA A 233 15.11 -16.30 15.28
N THR A 234 14.28 -17.34 15.14
CA THR A 234 13.90 -17.92 13.84
C THR A 234 12.41 -17.66 13.59
N PRO A 235 12.04 -17.05 12.47
CA PRO A 235 10.64 -16.80 12.15
C PRO A 235 9.80 -18.07 12.09
N SER A 236 8.58 -18.01 12.61
CA SER A 236 7.69 -19.17 12.71
C SER A 236 7.26 -19.76 11.36
N PHE A 237 7.23 -18.95 10.30
CA PHE A 237 6.87 -19.41 8.95
C PHE A 237 7.95 -20.28 8.29
N ILE A 238 9.22 -20.18 8.70
CA ILE A 238 10.31 -21.03 8.19
C ILE A 238 10.18 -22.48 8.70
N ASN A 239 9.59 -22.65 9.87
CA ASN A 239 9.43 -23.97 10.50
C ASN A 239 8.20 -24.77 10.03
N LYS A 240 7.28 -24.15 9.30
CA LYS A 240 6.20 -24.91 8.65
C LYS A 240 6.84 -25.65 7.47
N ASN A 241 7.05 -26.95 7.61
CA ASN A 241 7.38 -27.87 6.51
C ASN A 241 6.27 -27.72 5.43
N ALA A 242 6.35 -26.68 4.64
CA ALA A 242 5.66 -26.62 3.39
C ALA A 242 6.38 -27.66 2.51
N ASN A 243 5.85 -28.87 2.48
CA ASN A 243 6.17 -29.78 1.39
C ASN A 243 5.94 -28.96 0.12
N ALA A 244 7.02 -28.64 -0.58
CA ALA A 244 6.90 -28.01 -1.90
C ALA A 244 5.90 -28.88 -2.67
N PRO A 245 4.79 -28.34 -3.17
CA PRO A 245 3.87 -29.14 -3.93
C PRO A 245 4.65 -29.75 -5.10
N ASP A 246 4.54 -31.06 -5.29
CA ASP A 246 5.04 -31.75 -6.46
C ASP A 246 4.67 -30.94 -7.70
N ALA A 247 5.64 -30.68 -8.58
CA ALA A 247 5.59 -29.87 -9.81
C ALA A 247 4.19 -29.29 -10.10
N CYS A 248 3.86 -28.15 -9.49
CA CYS A 248 2.58 -27.50 -9.72
C CYS A 248 2.47 -27.05 -11.16
N ALA A 249 1.40 -27.49 -11.82
CA ALA A 249 1.08 -26.97 -13.13
C ALA A 249 0.74 -25.47 -12.99
N VAL A 250 1.53 -24.62 -13.63
CA VAL A 250 1.24 -23.20 -13.77
C VAL A 250 0.11 -23.10 -14.80
N SER A 251 -0.99 -22.45 -14.45
CA SER A 251 -2.02 -22.06 -15.42
C SER A 251 -1.76 -20.65 -15.94
N VAL A 252 -2.15 -20.39 -17.17
CA VAL A 252 -2.01 -19.09 -17.81
C VAL A 252 -3.30 -18.70 -18.50
N ASP A 253 -3.67 -17.44 -18.46
CA ASP A 253 -4.85 -16.91 -19.16
C ASP A 253 -4.65 -16.84 -20.68
N LYS A 254 -3.40 -16.61 -21.13
CA LYS A 254 -3.01 -16.52 -22.54
C LYS A 254 -1.78 -17.36 -22.81
N THR A 255 -1.80 -18.14 -23.88
CA THR A 255 -0.64 -18.86 -24.38
C THR A 255 0.44 -17.90 -24.90
N ASP A 256 1.67 -18.39 -25.07
CA ASP A 256 2.75 -17.60 -25.66
C ASP A 256 2.39 -17.10 -27.07
N ALA A 257 1.71 -17.92 -27.86
CA ALA A 257 1.32 -17.55 -29.22
C ALA A 257 0.26 -16.42 -29.24
N GLU A 258 -0.74 -16.48 -28.36
CA GLU A 258 -1.75 -15.43 -28.20
C GLU A 258 -1.12 -14.14 -27.70
N PHE A 259 -0.28 -14.19 -26.68
CA PHE A 259 0.40 -13.01 -26.18
C PHE A 259 1.33 -12.36 -27.23
N CYS A 260 2.08 -13.15 -28.00
CA CYS A 260 2.87 -12.64 -29.11
C CYS A 260 2.01 -12.01 -30.21
N HIS A 261 0.84 -12.57 -30.49
CA HIS A 261 -0.12 -11.99 -31.43
C HIS A 261 -0.61 -10.61 -30.95
N ASP A 262 -1.00 -10.49 -29.67
CA ASP A 262 -1.42 -9.22 -29.07
C ASP A 262 -0.31 -8.16 -29.16
N VAL A 263 0.92 -8.53 -28.83
CA VAL A 263 2.09 -7.62 -28.98
C VAL A 263 2.25 -7.13 -30.42
N HIS A 264 2.09 -8.02 -31.42
CA HIS A 264 2.20 -7.62 -32.82
C HIS A 264 1.04 -6.68 -33.24
N ALA A 265 -0.18 -6.94 -32.78
CA ALA A 265 -1.32 -6.07 -33.05
C ALA A 265 -1.14 -4.68 -32.42
N LEU A 266 -0.72 -4.61 -31.15
CA LEU A 266 -0.48 -3.35 -30.44
C LEU A 266 0.65 -2.54 -31.08
N LYS A 267 1.70 -3.17 -31.60
CA LYS A 267 2.75 -2.48 -32.37
C LYS A 267 2.22 -1.78 -33.63
N GLN A 268 1.13 -2.28 -34.27
CA GLN A 268 0.53 -1.60 -35.40
C GLN A 268 -0.14 -0.28 -34.98
N HIS A 269 -0.74 -0.20 -33.79
CA HIS A 269 -1.30 1.04 -33.25
C HIS A 269 -0.22 2.09 -32.96
N ILE A 270 0.96 1.65 -32.47
CA ILE A 270 2.11 2.56 -32.33
C ILE A 270 2.57 3.09 -33.70
N LEU A 271 2.67 2.21 -34.72
CA LEU A 271 3.07 2.60 -36.07
C LEU A 271 2.04 3.51 -36.77
N ALA A 272 0.76 3.35 -36.46
CA ALA A 272 -0.32 4.19 -36.95
C ALA A 272 -0.35 5.57 -36.26
N GLY A 273 0.29 5.71 -35.11
CA GLY A 273 0.29 6.94 -34.29
C GLY A 273 -0.95 7.05 -33.40
N ASP A 274 -1.65 5.95 -33.16
CA ASP A 274 -2.81 5.92 -32.26
C ASP A 274 -2.40 6.04 -30.79
N ILE A 275 -1.25 5.45 -30.46
CA ILE A 275 -0.66 5.43 -29.11
C ILE A 275 0.86 5.58 -29.17
N PHE A 276 1.46 6.05 -28.08
CA PHE A 276 2.93 6.13 -27.95
C PHE A 276 3.51 4.89 -27.27
N GLN A 277 2.82 4.36 -26.28
CA GLN A 277 3.25 3.22 -25.48
C GLN A 277 2.04 2.39 -25.06
N VAL A 278 2.24 1.09 -24.88
CA VAL A 278 1.28 0.17 -24.28
C VAL A 278 2.02 -0.95 -23.57
N VAL A 279 1.51 -1.36 -22.43
CA VAL A 279 2.06 -2.46 -21.63
C VAL A 279 1.07 -3.61 -21.61
N PRO A 280 1.18 -4.60 -22.52
CA PRO A 280 0.33 -5.79 -22.47
C PRO A 280 0.71 -6.68 -21.30
N SER A 281 -0.26 -7.34 -20.70
CA SER A 281 -0.06 -8.26 -19.61
C SER A 281 -0.71 -9.62 -19.87
N ARG A 282 -0.28 -10.62 -19.12
CA ARG A 282 -0.94 -11.91 -18.94
C ARG A 282 -0.76 -12.42 -17.52
N THR A 283 -1.64 -13.27 -17.09
CA THR A 283 -1.71 -13.79 -15.73
C THR A 283 -1.17 -15.22 -15.66
N PHE A 284 -0.31 -15.45 -14.67
CA PHE A 284 0.16 -16.79 -14.29
C PHE A 284 -0.42 -17.13 -12.93
N SER A 285 -1.07 -18.28 -12.82
CA SER A 285 -1.66 -18.74 -11.57
C SER A 285 -1.03 -20.05 -11.12
N LEU A 286 -0.71 -20.12 -9.84
CA LEU A 286 -0.16 -21.31 -9.19
C LEU A 286 -0.60 -21.34 -7.73
N PRO A 287 -0.72 -22.55 -7.13
CA PRO A 287 -1.05 -22.68 -5.72
C PRO A 287 -0.05 -21.97 -4.81
N CYS A 288 -0.55 -21.14 -3.90
CA CYS A 288 0.24 -20.42 -2.91
C CYS A 288 -0.25 -20.75 -1.49
N PRO A 289 0.19 -21.86 -0.88
CA PRO A 289 -0.30 -22.29 0.43
C PRO A 289 0.16 -21.39 1.59
N SER A 290 1.16 -20.55 1.38
CA SER A 290 1.70 -19.61 2.38
C SER A 290 2.18 -18.34 1.70
N PRO A 291 1.30 -17.31 1.56
CA PRO A 291 1.67 -16.03 0.98
C PRO A 291 2.87 -15.36 1.66
N LEU A 292 2.93 -15.41 3.00
CA LEU A 292 4.05 -14.81 3.74
C LEU A 292 5.40 -15.50 3.46
N LEU A 293 5.40 -16.83 3.25
CA LEU A 293 6.61 -17.54 2.84
C LEU A 293 7.00 -17.19 1.40
N ALA A 294 6.02 -17.06 0.50
CA ALA A 294 6.27 -16.63 -0.88
C ALA A 294 6.86 -15.22 -0.91
N TYR A 295 6.35 -14.30 -0.10
CA TYR A 295 6.91 -12.96 0.07
C TYR A 295 8.36 -13.02 0.61
N ALA A 296 8.65 -13.85 1.61
CA ALA A 296 9.99 -14.03 2.13
C ALA A 296 10.98 -14.50 1.04
N GLN A 297 10.54 -15.41 0.16
CA GLN A 297 11.35 -15.85 -0.98
C GLN A 297 11.53 -14.75 -2.03
N LEU A 298 10.46 -13.98 -2.32
CA LEU A 298 10.54 -12.83 -3.22
C LEU A 298 11.56 -11.80 -2.72
N LYS A 299 11.55 -11.49 -1.43
CA LYS A 299 12.51 -10.56 -0.80
C LYS A 299 13.97 -11.00 -0.98
N VAL A 300 14.24 -12.29 -0.92
CA VAL A 300 15.59 -12.84 -1.12
C VAL A 300 16.00 -12.82 -2.61
N GLN A 301 15.07 -13.13 -3.50
CA GLN A 301 15.36 -13.26 -4.92
C GLN A 301 15.38 -11.91 -5.65
N ASN A 302 14.53 -10.99 -5.24
CA ASN A 302 14.35 -9.68 -5.86
C ASN A 302 14.20 -8.59 -4.82
N PRO A 303 15.23 -8.32 -3.99
CA PRO A 303 15.19 -7.22 -3.04
C PRO A 303 14.97 -5.91 -3.77
N SER A 304 14.06 -5.07 -3.26
CA SER A 304 13.67 -3.83 -3.92
C SER A 304 13.49 -2.71 -2.90
N PRO A 305 13.62 -1.45 -3.32
CA PRO A 305 13.43 -0.29 -2.43
C PRO A 305 12.03 -0.21 -1.81
N TYR A 306 11.03 -0.69 -2.53
CA TYR A 306 9.63 -0.69 -2.07
C TYR A 306 9.11 -2.12 -2.06
N MET A 307 9.19 -2.75 -0.90
CA MET A 307 8.61 -4.07 -0.66
C MET A 307 7.37 -3.92 0.21
N PHE A 308 6.34 -4.69 -0.10
CA PHE A 308 5.11 -4.66 0.66
C PHE A 308 4.47 -6.03 0.80
N TYR A 309 3.79 -6.23 1.92
CA TYR A 309 2.91 -7.36 2.18
C TYR A 309 1.67 -6.85 2.91
N MET A 310 0.50 -7.09 2.35
CA MET A 310 -0.78 -6.75 2.94
C MET A 310 -1.62 -8.01 3.09
N GLN A 311 -2.17 -8.19 4.27
CA GLN A 311 -3.06 -9.30 4.61
C GLN A 311 -4.43 -8.75 4.93
N ASP A 312 -5.35 -8.93 4.00
CA ASP A 312 -6.77 -8.60 4.13
C ASP A 312 -7.57 -9.82 4.64
N GLU A 313 -8.85 -9.63 4.92
CA GLU A 313 -9.77 -10.73 5.27
C GLU A 313 -10.02 -11.67 4.09
N ALA A 314 -10.05 -11.13 2.87
CA ALA A 314 -10.40 -11.85 1.66
C ALA A 314 -9.18 -12.31 0.85
N PHE A 315 -8.04 -11.61 0.95
CA PHE A 315 -6.86 -11.87 0.14
C PHE A 315 -5.56 -11.48 0.84
N SER A 316 -4.44 -11.92 0.27
CA SER A 316 -3.12 -11.36 0.57
C SER A 316 -2.49 -10.85 -0.72
N ILE A 317 -1.93 -9.65 -0.68
CA ILE A 317 -1.18 -9.09 -1.81
C ILE A 317 0.23 -8.71 -1.33
N PHE A 318 1.23 -9.02 -2.16
CA PHE A 318 2.61 -8.67 -1.85
C PHE A 318 3.40 -8.43 -3.14
N GLY A 319 4.46 -7.66 -3.02
CA GLY A 319 5.27 -7.33 -4.18
C GLY A 319 6.60 -6.70 -3.82
N ALA A 320 7.39 -6.50 -4.88
CA ALA A 320 8.68 -5.85 -4.86
C ALA A 320 8.71 -4.84 -6.01
N SER A 321 8.84 -3.56 -5.70
CA SER A 321 8.87 -2.48 -6.70
C SER A 321 10.18 -1.70 -6.62
N PRO A 322 10.82 -1.43 -7.76
CA PRO A 322 11.95 -0.51 -7.81
C PRO A 322 11.51 0.96 -7.80
N GLU A 323 10.23 1.24 -8.06
CA GLU A 323 9.73 2.55 -8.45
C GLU A 323 8.68 3.10 -7.49
N SER A 324 8.77 4.41 -7.23
CA SER A 324 7.75 5.21 -6.55
C SER A 324 6.90 5.93 -7.59
N ALA A 325 5.60 5.73 -7.59
CA ALA A 325 4.70 6.41 -8.53
C ALA A 325 4.66 7.92 -8.30
N LEU A 326 4.49 8.33 -7.05
CA LEU A 326 4.40 9.73 -6.64
C LEU A 326 4.75 9.86 -5.16
N LYS A 327 5.49 10.92 -4.81
CA LYS A 327 5.66 11.37 -3.44
C LYS A 327 5.19 12.82 -3.34
N TYR A 328 4.36 13.13 -2.37
CA TYR A 328 3.92 14.48 -2.07
C TYR A 328 4.25 14.85 -0.64
N ASP A 329 4.89 15.99 -0.48
CA ASP A 329 5.20 16.58 0.81
C ASP A 329 4.29 17.79 1.04
N SER A 330 3.42 17.70 2.05
CA SER A 330 2.44 18.75 2.35
C SER A 330 3.05 19.97 3.05
N GLU A 331 4.21 19.85 3.70
CA GLU A 331 4.87 20.98 4.37
C GLU A 331 5.54 21.90 3.36
N THR A 332 6.17 21.32 2.35
CA THR A 332 6.87 22.04 1.27
C THR A 332 6.01 22.25 0.03
N ASN A 333 4.85 21.58 -0.05
CA ASN A 333 3.99 21.49 -1.22
C ASN A 333 4.75 20.98 -2.46
N GLN A 334 5.65 20.03 -2.26
CA GLN A 334 6.51 19.48 -3.30
C GLN A 334 5.96 18.12 -3.76
N VAL A 335 5.93 17.93 -5.08
CA VAL A 335 5.63 16.65 -5.74
C VAL A 335 6.92 16.11 -6.34
N GLU A 336 7.22 14.85 -6.08
CA GLU A 336 8.38 14.15 -6.62
C GLU A 336 7.92 12.90 -7.37
N ILE A 337 8.48 12.70 -8.56
CA ILE A 337 8.28 11.52 -9.40
C ILE A 337 9.67 11.01 -9.80
N TYR A 338 9.89 9.71 -9.68
CA TYR A 338 11.17 9.05 -10.01
C TYR A 338 10.93 7.99 -11.09
N PRO A 339 10.67 8.38 -12.35
CA PRO A 339 10.38 7.41 -13.40
C PRO A 339 11.61 6.60 -13.77
N ILE A 340 11.43 5.30 -13.93
CA ILE A 340 12.45 4.37 -14.41
C ILE A 340 12.02 3.89 -15.80
N ALA A 341 12.82 4.14 -16.82
CA ALA A 341 12.60 3.60 -18.15
C ALA A 341 13.24 2.20 -18.26
N GLY A 342 14.32 2.04 -18.98
CA GLY A 342 15.00 0.76 -19.07
C GLY A 342 16.17 0.61 -18.10
N THR A 343 16.60 -0.61 -17.92
CA THR A 343 17.73 -0.96 -17.08
C THR A 343 18.71 -1.88 -17.83
N ARG A 344 19.96 -1.92 -17.37
CA ARG A 344 21.00 -2.83 -17.85
C ARG A 344 21.74 -3.45 -16.65
N PRO A 345 22.22 -4.68 -16.77
CA PRO A 345 23.06 -5.26 -15.73
C PRO A 345 24.36 -4.47 -15.59
N ARG A 346 24.85 -4.34 -14.35
CA ARG A 346 26.15 -3.69 -14.09
C ARG A 346 27.29 -4.51 -14.72
N GLY A 347 28.29 -3.83 -15.22
CA GLY A 347 29.50 -4.44 -15.77
C GLY A 347 30.35 -5.08 -14.66
N LYS A 348 30.24 -6.41 -14.48
CA LYS A 348 30.95 -7.14 -13.41
C LYS A 348 32.06 -8.03 -13.98
N ARG A 349 33.12 -8.23 -13.19
CA ARG A 349 34.16 -9.27 -13.42
C ARG A 349 33.63 -10.62 -12.92
N GLY A 350 34.40 -11.70 -13.24
CA GLY A 350 34.05 -13.04 -12.80
C GLY A 350 34.05 -13.25 -11.28
N ASP A 351 34.68 -12.36 -10.53
CA ASP A 351 34.70 -12.33 -9.06
C ASP A 351 33.54 -11.47 -8.44
N GLY A 352 32.68 -10.93 -9.30
CA GLY A 352 31.54 -10.07 -8.88
C GLY A 352 31.89 -8.59 -8.69
N SER A 353 33.17 -8.20 -8.74
CA SER A 353 33.57 -6.79 -8.63
C SER A 353 33.20 -5.99 -9.88
N ILE A 354 32.96 -4.67 -9.73
CA ILE A 354 32.68 -3.79 -10.88
C ILE A 354 33.91 -3.68 -11.80
N ASN A 355 33.68 -3.90 -13.08
CA ASN A 355 34.61 -3.56 -14.14
C ASN A 355 34.22 -2.19 -14.71
N HIS A 356 34.90 -1.13 -14.29
CA HIS A 356 34.54 0.24 -14.64
C HIS A 356 34.50 0.51 -16.15
N ASP A 357 35.40 -0.12 -16.95
CA ASP A 357 35.37 0.07 -18.40
C ASP A 357 34.13 -0.60 -19.03
N LEU A 358 33.83 -1.83 -18.65
CA LEU A 358 32.62 -2.53 -19.11
C LEU A 358 31.35 -1.81 -18.64
N ASP A 359 31.31 -1.39 -17.39
CA ASP A 359 30.17 -0.69 -16.78
C ASP A 359 29.89 0.63 -17.50
N SER A 360 30.93 1.44 -17.80
CA SER A 360 30.79 2.68 -18.56
C SER A 360 30.29 2.46 -19.99
N ARG A 361 30.71 1.37 -20.65
CA ARG A 361 30.19 1.02 -21.99
C ARG A 361 28.71 0.63 -21.95
N ILE A 362 28.30 -0.12 -20.92
CA ILE A 362 26.90 -0.51 -20.73
C ILE A 362 26.06 0.73 -20.45
N GLU A 363 26.54 1.66 -19.61
CA GLU A 363 25.88 2.93 -19.34
C GLU A 363 25.71 3.78 -20.62
N LEU A 364 26.75 3.91 -21.44
CA LEU A 364 26.66 4.61 -22.72
C LEU A 364 25.64 3.96 -23.66
N ASN A 365 25.65 2.62 -23.76
CA ASN A 365 24.69 1.90 -24.57
C ASN A 365 23.24 2.15 -24.10
N LEU A 366 22.99 2.15 -22.77
CA LEU A 366 21.69 2.48 -22.22
C LEU A 366 21.26 3.92 -22.58
N ARG A 367 22.16 4.89 -22.45
CA ARG A 367 21.89 6.30 -22.75
C ARG A 367 21.64 6.59 -24.26
N GLU A 368 22.23 5.75 -25.14
CA GLU A 368 22.11 5.89 -26.58
C GLU A 368 20.98 5.07 -27.20
N ASP A 369 20.37 4.18 -26.42
CA ASP A 369 19.27 3.34 -26.88
C ASP A 369 18.06 4.20 -27.30
N GLU A 370 17.57 3.98 -28.51
CA GLU A 370 16.49 4.80 -29.09
C GLU A 370 15.16 4.60 -28.37
N LYS A 371 14.89 3.36 -27.91
CA LYS A 371 13.68 3.05 -27.14
C LYS A 371 13.70 3.78 -25.80
N GLU A 372 14.80 3.73 -25.06
CA GLU A 372 14.98 4.40 -23.78
C GLU A 372 14.83 5.91 -23.91
N LYS A 373 15.41 6.50 -24.98
CA LYS A 373 15.26 7.93 -25.28
C LYS A 373 13.81 8.30 -25.56
N ALA A 374 13.08 7.48 -26.33
CA ALA A 374 11.68 7.74 -26.63
C ALA A 374 10.80 7.68 -25.36
N GLU A 375 11.07 6.73 -24.49
CA GLU A 375 10.38 6.59 -23.21
C GLU A 375 10.64 7.77 -22.27
N HIS A 376 11.89 8.25 -22.18
CA HIS A 376 12.23 9.47 -21.43
C HIS A 376 11.58 10.75 -21.98
N ILE A 377 11.32 10.83 -23.28
CA ILE A 377 10.63 12.00 -23.88
C ILE A 377 9.14 12.01 -23.50
N MET A 378 8.52 10.86 -23.27
CA MET A 378 7.13 10.77 -22.84
C MET A 378 6.93 11.20 -21.37
N LEU A 379 7.93 11.00 -20.53
CA LEU A 379 7.94 11.37 -19.11
C LEU A 379 8.26 12.86 -18.93
#